data_79047b53fb3ec66fd970681b0c18681a
#
_entry.id   79047b53fb3ec66fd970681b0c18681a
#
_cell.length_a   1.000
_cell.length_b   1.000
_cell.length_c   1.000
_cell.angle_alpha   90.00
_cell.angle_beta   90.00
_cell.angle_gamma   90.00
#
_symmetry.space_group_name_H-M   'P 1'
#
loop_
_entity.id
_entity.type
_entity.pdbx_description
1 polymer ?
#
loop_
_entity_poly.entity_id
_entity_poly.type
_entity_poly.pdbx_seq_one_letter_code
_entity_poly.pdbx_strand_id
1 'polypeptide(L)'
;MRNWLRKKIKSKLKDYKVAINTVDATLPKHITTQKKVAIVGGGIAGLSAAANLAERGFDVTLFEKNEYLGGKVGSWKFESKGETLQVEHGFHAFFRQYYNLRNFMKKIDVYKHLIPIDDYIIFYQNGKQQGFAGIDNTPGLNIFDLRKKGVLDFWTFINPMSMSFLKLLRYHPVKTFEKYDGVSFEQFAQQTAMPKHMRLVFNSFARAFFAEPHKMSLAELIKGLHFYFLSNDDGLIYDVLNDDFEHTFLKPTERFITQHGGKIQRNTAIDSIEYTDGKFIVQNDTFDYCILSLDVKHLKPLIQNSKGLEKYPLIQNNTNAIKCTDRYAVLRLWTDSFESNKTLPFFIFTDRLKCLDSVTFYHKMEKESAAWSATNNGGIFELHSYSLPDSLTKDEDIKQQLQDELFHYFPELKSMQIKHEFFQHRDDFPAFHLNQYKQRPTVQTEIPNLFFAGDWVKLPVPSMLMEAAYTSGAMASNFIFNKENLQENLLESVYGYGLLAKE
;
A
#
# COMPACT_ATOMS: atom_id res chain seq x y z
N MET A 1 -36.19 -8.68 1.87
CA MET A 1 -35.81 -7.62 0.92
C MET A 1 -34.30 -7.45 0.84
N ARG A 2 -33.57 -7.22 1.95
CA ARG A 2 -32.10 -7.04 1.99
C ARG A 2 -31.32 -8.24 1.42
N ASN A 3 -31.66 -9.48 1.81
CA ASN A 3 -31.02 -10.69 1.28
C ASN A 3 -31.28 -10.91 -0.23
N TRP A 4 -32.43 -10.50 -0.73
CA TRP A 4 -32.73 -10.55 -2.15
C TRP A 4 -31.94 -9.50 -2.93
N LEU A 5 -31.86 -8.25 -2.41
CA LEU A 5 -31.00 -7.20 -2.98
C LEU A 5 -29.53 -7.62 -3.01
N ARG A 6 -29.02 -8.19 -1.90
CA ARG A 6 -27.67 -8.74 -1.84
C ARG A 6 -27.43 -9.79 -2.92
N LYS A 7 -28.31 -10.78 -3.07
CA LYS A 7 -28.23 -11.78 -4.12
C LYS A 7 -28.26 -11.16 -5.52
N LYS A 8 -29.10 -10.15 -5.75
CA LYS A 8 -29.21 -9.46 -7.03
C LYS A 8 -27.98 -8.61 -7.35
N ILE A 9 -27.40 -7.93 -6.37
CA ILE A 9 -26.15 -7.18 -6.52
C ILE A 9 -25.02 -8.17 -6.80
N LYS A 10 -24.88 -9.24 -6.00
CA LYS A 10 -23.89 -10.30 -6.20
C LYS A 10 -24.00 -10.96 -7.58
N SER A 11 -25.21 -11.19 -8.09
CA SER A 11 -25.39 -11.76 -9.43
C SER A 11 -25.00 -10.81 -10.57
N LYS A 12 -25.06 -9.50 -10.35
CA LYS A 12 -24.58 -8.47 -11.29
C LYS A 12 -23.08 -8.22 -11.22
N LEU A 13 -22.51 -8.44 -10.05
CA LEU A 13 -21.06 -8.36 -9.80
C LEU A 13 -20.46 -9.76 -9.92
N LYS A 14 -20.90 -10.56 -10.90
CA LYS A 14 -20.62 -11.99 -11.06
C LYS A 14 -19.16 -12.35 -10.94
N ASP A 15 -18.29 -11.43 -11.28
CA ASP A 15 -16.86 -11.66 -11.34
C ASP A 15 -16.13 -10.54 -10.57
N TYR A 16 -16.29 -10.56 -9.24
CA TYR A 16 -15.47 -9.69 -8.36
C TYR A 16 -13.98 -9.91 -8.59
N LYS A 17 -13.63 -11.11 -9.06
CA LYS A 17 -12.28 -11.56 -9.30
C LYS A 17 -12.14 -11.92 -10.76
N VAL A 18 -11.25 -11.23 -11.45
CA VAL A 18 -10.96 -11.44 -12.88
C VAL A 18 -9.50 -11.82 -13.08
N ALA A 19 -9.24 -12.70 -14.03
CA ALA A 19 -7.88 -13.02 -14.46
C ALA A 19 -7.28 -11.84 -15.24
N ILE A 20 -6.02 -11.48 -14.93
CA ILE A 20 -5.27 -10.45 -15.64
C ILE A 20 -4.67 -11.02 -16.93
N ASN A 21 -4.31 -12.31 -16.92
CA ASN A 21 -3.69 -13.02 -18.02
C ASN A 21 -4.32 -14.40 -18.21
N THR A 22 -4.07 -15.02 -19.37
CA THR A 22 -4.40 -16.40 -19.64
C THR A 22 -3.17 -17.28 -19.45
N VAL A 23 -3.35 -18.44 -18.82
CA VAL A 23 -2.25 -19.37 -18.56
C VAL A 23 -2.34 -20.53 -19.55
N ASP A 24 -1.29 -20.72 -20.34
CA ASP A 24 -1.15 -21.91 -21.18
C ASP A 24 -0.53 -23.06 -20.36
N ALA A 25 -1.36 -24.01 -19.97
CA ALA A 25 -0.95 -25.16 -19.17
C ALA A 25 -0.10 -26.17 -19.96
N THR A 26 0.04 -26.02 -21.26
CA THR A 26 0.87 -26.92 -22.12
C THR A 26 2.35 -26.54 -22.06
N LEU A 27 2.66 -25.31 -21.67
CA LEU A 27 4.04 -24.84 -21.55
C LEU A 27 4.73 -25.41 -20.30
N PRO A 28 6.06 -25.61 -20.35
CA PRO A 28 6.83 -26.07 -19.20
C PRO A 28 6.82 -25.03 -18.06
N LYS A 29 6.89 -25.53 -16.83
CA LYS A 29 6.93 -24.67 -15.64
C LYS A 29 8.32 -24.18 -15.29
N HIS A 30 9.35 -24.97 -15.58
CA HIS A 30 10.72 -24.69 -15.17
C HIS A 30 11.61 -24.43 -16.39
N ILE A 31 12.57 -23.53 -16.21
CA ILE A 31 13.54 -23.22 -17.24
C ILE A 31 14.55 -24.38 -17.38
N THR A 32 14.93 -24.67 -18.63
CA THR A 32 15.90 -25.70 -18.95
C THR A 32 17.31 -25.14 -19.22
N THR A 33 17.36 -23.90 -19.75
CA THR A 33 18.63 -23.19 -20.01
C THR A 33 18.79 -22.10 -18.95
N GLN A 34 19.85 -22.19 -18.15
CA GLN A 34 20.10 -21.25 -17.06
C GLN A 34 20.11 -19.80 -17.56
N LYS A 35 19.32 -18.94 -16.92
CA LYS A 35 19.27 -17.50 -17.13
C LYS A 35 19.47 -16.77 -15.81
N LYS A 36 20.28 -15.74 -15.85
CA LYS A 36 20.59 -14.91 -14.69
C LYS A 36 19.69 -13.67 -14.65
N VAL A 37 19.10 -13.41 -13.50
CA VAL A 37 18.22 -12.25 -13.28
C VAL A 37 18.74 -11.41 -12.11
N ALA A 38 19.04 -10.14 -12.37
CA ALA A 38 19.30 -9.15 -11.34
C ALA A 38 17.99 -8.48 -10.91
N ILE A 39 17.75 -8.40 -9.61
CA ILE A 39 16.63 -7.66 -9.02
C ILE A 39 17.20 -6.61 -8.08
N VAL A 40 16.93 -5.34 -8.33
CA VAL A 40 17.43 -4.23 -7.51
C VAL A 40 16.31 -3.67 -6.66
N GLY A 41 16.40 -3.87 -5.35
CA GLY A 41 15.42 -3.49 -4.32
C GLY A 41 14.70 -4.69 -3.72
N GLY A 42 14.78 -4.85 -2.40
CA GLY A 42 14.19 -5.94 -1.60
C GLY A 42 12.83 -5.60 -0.99
N GLY A 43 12.06 -4.68 -1.59
CA GLY A 43 10.67 -4.42 -1.24
C GLY A 43 9.71 -5.52 -1.73
N ILE A 44 8.40 -5.41 -1.44
CA ILE A 44 7.39 -6.41 -1.86
C ILE A 44 7.48 -6.74 -3.36
N ALA A 45 7.71 -5.76 -4.21
CA ALA A 45 7.78 -5.97 -5.66
C ALA A 45 9.00 -6.82 -6.05
N GLY A 46 10.18 -6.51 -5.51
CA GLY A 46 11.40 -7.29 -5.74
C GLY A 46 11.32 -8.69 -5.15
N LEU A 47 10.78 -8.83 -3.93
CA LEU A 47 10.54 -10.13 -3.30
C LEU A 47 9.55 -10.98 -4.10
N SER A 48 8.48 -10.36 -4.63
CA SER A 48 7.54 -11.03 -5.54
C SER A 48 8.24 -11.57 -6.79
N ALA A 49 9.03 -10.73 -7.46
CA ALA A 49 9.77 -11.14 -8.64
C ALA A 49 10.78 -12.26 -8.32
N ALA A 50 11.55 -12.09 -7.23
CA ALA A 50 12.54 -13.08 -6.81
C ALA A 50 11.92 -14.44 -6.49
N ALA A 51 10.82 -14.46 -5.74
CA ALA A 51 10.13 -15.70 -5.39
C ALA A 51 9.59 -16.42 -6.63
N ASN A 52 8.94 -15.70 -7.55
CA ASN A 52 8.36 -16.29 -8.75
C ASN A 52 9.44 -16.84 -9.71
N LEU A 53 10.54 -16.12 -9.88
CA LEU A 53 11.63 -16.52 -10.77
C LEU A 53 12.47 -17.65 -10.18
N ALA A 54 12.83 -17.59 -8.91
CA ALA A 54 13.59 -18.66 -8.24
C ALA A 54 12.81 -19.99 -8.25
N GLU A 55 11.50 -19.97 -7.95
CA GLU A 55 10.63 -21.14 -8.02
C GLU A 55 10.66 -21.81 -9.40
N ARG A 56 10.93 -21.05 -10.46
CA ARG A 56 10.99 -21.56 -11.85
C ARG A 56 12.39 -21.95 -12.32
N GLY A 57 13.39 -21.87 -11.41
CA GLY A 57 14.77 -22.32 -11.64
C GLY A 57 15.69 -21.29 -12.29
N PHE A 58 15.31 -20.00 -12.29
CA PHE A 58 16.24 -18.92 -12.69
C PHE A 58 17.34 -18.69 -11.65
N ASP A 59 18.55 -18.32 -12.08
CA ASP A 59 19.63 -17.86 -11.20
C ASP A 59 19.36 -16.40 -10.80
N VAL A 60 18.63 -16.21 -9.72
CA VAL A 60 18.18 -14.90 -9.23
C VAL A 60 19.18 -14.36 -8.23
N THR A 61 19.57 -13.10 -8.40
CA THR A 61 20.29 -12.31 -7.38
C THR A 61 19.49 -11.05 -7.09
N LEU A 62 19.00 -10.93 -5.84
CA LEU A 62 18.33 -9.76 -5.34
C LEU A 62 19.29 -8.92 -4.51
N PHE A 63 19.41 -7.64 -4.83
CA PHE A 63 20.25 -6.65 -4.15
C PHE A 63 19.37 -5.72 -3.30
N GLU A 64 19.69 -5.60 -2.01
CA GLU A 64 19.03 -4.70 -1.06
C GLU A 64 20.06 -3.86 -0.31
N LYS A 65 19.85 -2.55 -0.27
CA LYS A 65 20.78 -1.60 0.37
C LYS A 65 20.81 -1.70 1.90
N ASN A 66 19.69 -2.09 2.50
CA ASN A 66 19.54 -2.21 3.95
C ASN A 66 19.93 -3.61 4.44
N GLU A 67 20.14 -3.75 5.74
CA GLU A 67 20.28 -5.05 6.40
C GLU A 67 18.97 -5.84 6.50
N TYR A 68 17.82 -5.19 6.31
CA TYR A 68 16.47 -5.76 6.35
C TYR A 68 15.78 -5.72 4.98
N LEU A 69 14.83 -6.60 4.78
CA LEU A 69 13.98 -6.68 3.60
C LEU A 69 12.63 -5.97 3.83
N GLY A 70 11.81 -5.93 2.79
CA GLY A 70 10.44 -5.45 2.84
C GLY A 70 10.23 -4.02 2.35
N GLY A 71 11.28 -3.20 2.32
CA GLY A 71 11.16 -1.79 1.93
C GLY A 71 10.14 -1.06 2.80
N LYS A 72 9.01 -0.62 2.23
CA LYS A 72 7.93 0.09 2.94
C LYS A 72 7.10 -0.79 3.90
N VAL A 73 7.28 -2.09 3.92
CA VAL A 73 6.78 -3.02 4.95
C VAL A 73 7.93 -3.60 5.77
N GLY A 74 9.09 -2.97 5.71
CA GLY A 74 10.28 -3.39 6.45
C GLY A 74 10.07 -3.36 7.95
N SER A 75 10.73 -4.30 8.62
CA SER A 75 10.75 -4.44 10.07
C SER A 75 12.20 -4.70 10.50
N TRP A 76 12.68 -4.00 11.52
CA TRP A 76 14.08 -4.04 11.94
C TRP A 76 14.25 -3.76 13.43
N LYS A 77 15.44 -4.07 13.97
CA LYS A 77 15.79 -3.80 15.35
C LYS A 77 16.21 -2.35 15.56
N PHE A 78 15.79 -1.79 16.67
CA PHE A 78 16.12 -0.43 17.11
C PHE A 78 16.65 -0.47 18.54
N GLU A 79 17.86 0.04 18.73
CA GLU A 79 18.50 0.12 20.06
C GLU A 79 18.12 1.43 20.76
N SER A 80 17.54 1.36 21.94
CA SER A 80 17.17 2.51 22.73
C SER A 80 17.36 2.24 24.23
N LYS A 81 18.17 3.07 24.89
CA LYS A 81 18.42 3.05 26.35
C LYS A 81 18.80 1.65 26.88
N GLY A 82 19.54 0.85 26.09
CA GLY A 82 19.98 -0.47 26.47
C GLY A 82 18.98 -1.61 26.20
N GLU A 83 17.86 -1.31 25.57
CA GLU A 83 16.88 -2.29 25.10
C GLU A 83 16.87 -2.38 23.58
N THR A 84 16.72 -3.59 23.05
CA THR A 84 16.51 -3.85 21.63
C THR A 84 15.01 -3.95 21.37
N LEU A 85 14.46 -3.02 20.59
CA LEU A 85 13.04 -2.93 20.27
C LEU A 85 12.82 -3.28 18.81
N GLN A 86 11.71 -3.90 18.47
CA GLN A 86 11.30 -4.12 17.09
C GLN A 86 10.49 -2.92 16.60
N VAL A 87 10.88 -2.40 15.43
CA VAL A 87 10.20 -1.29 14.76
C VAL A 87 9.88 -1.65 13.33
N GLU A 88 8.89 -0.99 12.79
CA GLU A 88 8.40 -1.18 11.43
C GLU A 88 8.28 0.15 10.72
N HIS A 89 8.12 0.08 9.40
CA HIS A 89 7.88 1.27 8.59
C HIS A 89 6.57 1.99 8.98
N GLY A 90 5.59 1.25 9.48
CA GLY A 90 4.31 1.72 9.99
C GLY A 90 3.20 0.66 9.84
N PHE A 91 1.98 1.03 10.22
CA PHE A 91 0.81 0.17 10.15
C PHE A 91 0.44 -0.22 8.71
N HIS A 92 0.15 -1.50 8.48
CA HIS A 92 -0.25 -2.03 7.18
C HIS A 92 -1.49 -2.91 7.27
N ALA A 93 -2.45 -2.67 6.37
CA ALA A 93 -3.69 -3.43 6.25
C ALA A 93 -3.68 -4.33 5.00
N PHE A 94 -4.07 -5.60 5.18
CA PHE A 94 -4.22 -6.58 4.10
C PHE A 94 -5.69 -6.69 3.70
N PHE A 95 -6.08 -6.00 2.64
CA PHE A 95 -7.46 -6.07 2.15
C PHE A 95 -7.78 -7.41 1.48
N ARG A 96 -9.06 -7.78 1.45
CA ARG A 96 -9.52 -9.06 0.90
C ARG A 96 -9.24 -9.21 -0.59
N GLN A 97 -9.22 -8.11 -1.33
CA GLN A 97 -8.92 -8.04 -2.75
C GLN A 97 -7.43 -8.04 -3.09
N TYR A 98 -6.54 -8.16 -2.14
CA TYR A 98 -5.11 -8.40 -2.39
C TYR A 98 -4.89 -9.86 -2.83
N TYR A 99 -5.44 -10.22 -3.99
CA TYR A 99 -5.54 -11.61 -4.42
C TYR A 99 -4.18 -12.26 -4.66
N ASN A 100 -3.28 -11.58 -5.34
CA ASN A 100 -1.96 -12.11 -5.70
C ASN A 100 -1.05 -12.21 -4.48
N LEU A 101 -0.99 -11.16 -3.65
CA LEU A 101 -0.22 -11.17 -2.41
C LEU A 101 -0.76 -12.23 -1.44
N ARG A 102 -2.08 -12.31 -1.25
CA ARG A 102 -2.71 -13.30 -0.35
C ARG A 102 -2.55 -14.72 -0.86
N ASN A 103 -2.55 -14.96 -2.17
CA ASN A 103 -2.25 -16.27 -2.74
C ASN A 103 -0.80 -16.69 -2.47
N PHE A 104 0.14 -15.74 -2.57
CA PHE A 104 1.53 -15.99 -2.18
C PHE A 104 1.67 -16.28 -0.68
N MET A 105 0.99 -15.52 0.18
CA MET A 105 0.99 -15.77 1.63
C MET A 105 0.47 -17.18 1.97
N LYS A 106 -0.53 -17.70 1.24
CA LYS A 106 -0.98 -19.09 1.37
C LYS A 106 0.09 -20.08 0.92
N LYS A 107 0.78 -19.79 -0.21
CA LYS A 107 1.84 -20.64 -0.75
C LYS A 107 2.98 -20.85 0.23
N ILE A 108 3.39 -19.80 0.96
CA ILE A 108 4.48 -19.85 1.94
C ILE A 108 4.02 -20.12 3.39
N ASP A 109 2.76 -20.55 3.57
CA ASP A 109 2.13 -20.91 4.85
C ASP A 109 2.13 -19.79 5.92
N VAL A 110 2.02 -18.53 5.51
CA VAL A 110 1.94 -17.38 6.43
C VAL A 110 0.55 -16.77 6.53
N TYR A 111 -0.40 -17.20 5.71
CA TYR A 111 -1.79 -16.72 5.71
C TYR A 111 -2.47 -16.83 7.08
N LYS A 112 -2.07 -17.80 7.90
CA LYS A 112 -2.54 -18.05 9.27
C LYS A 112 -2.21 -16.93 10.26
N HIS A 113 -1.28 -16.05 9.93
CA HIS A 113 -0.91 -14.88 10.73
C HIS A 113 -1.85 -13.69 10.53
N LEU A 114 -2.76 -13.75 9.55
CA LEU A 114 -3.73 -12.70 9.31
C LEU A 114 -4.89 -12.78 10.29
N ILE A 115 -5.14 -11.68 11.00
CA ILE A 115 -6.28 -11.49 11.89
C ILE A 115 -7.27 -10.55 11.22
N PRO A 116 -8.55 -10.96 11.04
CA PRO A 116 -9.56 -10.10 10.44
C PRO A 116 -9.95 -8.95 11.38
N ILE A 117 -10.09 -7.77 10.80
CA ILE A 117 -10.57 -6.57 11.48
C ILE A 117 -11.84 -6.11 10.81
N ASP A 118 -12.92 -6.03 11.58
CA ASP A 118 -14.26 -5.66 11.12
C ASP A 118 -14.78 -4.36 11.73
N ASP A 119 -14.00 -3.78 12.66
CA ASP A 119 -14.33 -2.49 13.24
C ASP A 119 -13.13 -1.55 13.29
N TYR A 120 -13.37 -0.30 12.94
CA TYR A 120 -12.50 0.83 13.17
C TYR A 120 -13.33 2.03 13.54
N ILE A 121 -12.75 2.97 14.27
CA ILE A 121 -13.45 4.11 14.86
C ILE A 121 -12.81 5.40 14.35
N ILE A 122 -13.64 6.41 14.08
CA ILE A 122 -13.21 7.79 13.94
C ILE A 122 -13.50 8.51 15.27
N PHE A 123 -12.46 9.07 15.87
CA PHE A 123 -12.57 9.98 17.00
C PHE A 123 -12.63 11.42 16.51
N TYR A 124 -13.60 12.15 17.00
CA TYR A 124 -13.79 13.56 16.70
C TYR A 124 -13.26 14.44 17.86
N GLN A 125 -12.77 15.64 17.53
CA GLN A 125 -12.27 16.63 18.48
C GLN A 125 -13.29 16.97 19.59
N ASN A 126 -14.59 16.84 19.31
CA ASN A 126 -15.66 17.07 20.29
C ASN A 126 -15.96 15.84 21.17
N GLY A 127 -15.12 14.82 21.16
CA GLY A 127 -15.28 13.60 21.93
C GLY A 127 -16.29 12.59 21.35
N LYS A 128 -16.96 12.90 20.23
CA LYS A 128 -17.84 11.95 19.55
C LYS A 128 -17.01 10.83 18.91
N GLN A 129 -17.58 9.63 18.88
CA GLN A 129 -16.98 8.47 18.22
C GLN A 129 -17.94 7.94 17.14
N GLN A 130 -17.38 7.52 16.00
CA GLN A 130 -18.11 6.92 14.90
C GLN A 130 -17.49 5.56 14.56
N GLY A 131 -18.15 4.48 14.97
CA GLY A 131 -17.74 3.11 14.63
C GLY A 131 -18.31 2.64 13.30
N PHE A 132 -17.62 1.72 12.66
CA PHE A 132 -18.00 1.10 11.39
C PHE A 132 -18.41 -0.37 11.52
N ALA A 133 -18.39 -0.94 12.73
CA ALA A 133 -18.83 -2.30 12.99
C ALA A 133 -20.28 -2.53 12.48
N GLY A 134 -20.51 -3.71 11.87
CA GLY A 134 -21.80 -4.14 11.38
C GLY A 134 -22.34 -3.41 10.13
N ILE A 135 -21.50 -2.66 9.43
CA ILE A 135 -21.82 -2.16 8.08
C ILE A 135 -21.81 -3.35 7.12
N ASP A 136 -22.82 -3.42 6.24
CA ASP A 136 -22.87 -4.45 5.20
C ASP A 136 -21.69 -4.30 4.23
N ASN A 137 -20.96 -5.38 4.02
CA ASN A 137 -19.78 -5.36 3.14
C ASN A 137 -20.16 -5.36 1.65
N THR A 138 -21.43 -5.69 1.32
CA THR A 138 -21.88 -5.73 -0.06
C THR A 138 -21.93 -4.32 -0.66
N PRO A 139 -21.26 -4.06 -1.78
CA PRO A 139 -21.30 -2.77 -2.46
C PRO A 139 -22.72 -2.29 -2.74
N GLY A 140 -22.98 -1.01 -2.44
CA GLY A 140 -24.31 -0.42 -2.53
C GLY A 140 -25.18 -0.60 -1.28
N LEU A 141 -25.14 -1.75 -0.61
CA LEU A 141 -25.82 -1.94 0.68
C LEU A 141 -25.08 -1.22 1.83
N ASN A 142 -23.77 -1.16 1.76
CA ASN A 142 -22.95 -0.36 2.67
C ASN A 142 -23.36 1.12 2.72
N ILE A 143 -23.82 1.70 1.61
CA ILE A 143 -24.30 3.10 1.54
C ILE A 143 -25.52 3.30 2.46
N PHE A 144 -26.45 2.34 2.51
CA PHE A 144 -27.61 2.42 3.40
C PHE A 144 -27.22 2.34 4.89
N ASP A 145 -26.21 1.52 5.22
CA ASP A 145 -25.75 1.40 6.59
C ASP A 145 -24.93 2.61 7.03
N LEU A 146 -24.09 3.16 6.15
CA LEU A 146 -23.41 4.43 6.36
C LEU A 146 -24.41 5.56 6.63
N ARG A 147 -25.57 5.56 5.96
CA ARG A 147 -26.65 6.49 6.26
C ARG A 147 -27.25 6.26 7.66
N LYS A 148 -27.55 5.01 8.03
CA LYS A 148 -28.08 4.69 9.37
C LYS A 148 -27.12 5.12 10.48
N LYS A 149 -25.83 5.05 10.23
CA LYS A 149 -24.76 5.47 11.14
C LYS A 149 -24.49 6.99 11.11
N GLY A 150 -25.24 7.76 10.28
CA GLY A 150 -25.09 9.21 10.21
C GLY A 150 -23.86 9.69 9.44
N VAL A 151 -23.17 8.80 8.74
CA VAL A 151 -22.07 9.16 7.82
C VAL A 151 -22.59 9.82 6.55
N LEU A 152 -23.79 9.41 6.11
CA LEU A 152 -24.50 10.00 4.98
C LEU A 152 -25.86 10.48 5.48
N ASP A 153 -26.19 11.75 5.28
CA ASP A 153 -27.51 12.28 5.64
C ASP A 153 -28.55 12.18 4.52
N PHE A 154 -29.81 12.38 4.86
CA PHE A 154 -30.91 12.30 3.91
C PHE A 154 -30.82 13.40 2.83
N TRP A 155 -30.39 14.59 3.20
CA TRP A 155 -30.27 15.74 2.30
C TRP A 155 -29.25 15.52 1.21
N THR A 156 -28.22 14.70 1.47
CA THR A 156 -27.22 14.28 0.49
C THR A 156 -27.86 13.61 -0.73
N PHE A 157 -28.97 12.89 -0.55
CA PHE A 157 -29.66 12.16 -1.63
C PHE A 157 -30.75 12.99 -2.33
N ILE A 158 -31.17 14.10 -1.74
CA ILE A 158 -32.21 14.95 -2.32
C ILE A 158 -31.62 16.14 -3.07
N ASN A 159 -30.48 16.67 -2.62
CA ASN A 159 -29.83 17.78 -3.29
C ASN A 159 -29.16 17.31 -4.60
N PRO A 160 -29.57 17.83 -5.79
CA PRO A 160 -28.97 17.44 -7.07
C PRO A 160 -27.46 17.67 -7.16
N MET A 161 -26.94 18.72 -6.50
CA MET A 161 -25.50 18.98 -6.46
C MET A 161 -24.77 17.92 -5.64
N SER A 162 -25.31 17.60 -4.44
CA SER A 162 -24.74 16.55 -3.60
C SER A 162 -24.84 15.17 -4.25
N MET A 163 -25.91 14.90 -5.03
CA MET A 163 -26.04 13.67 -5.82
C MET A 163 -24.88 13.46 -6.80
N SER A 164 -24.12 14.50 -7.11
CA SER A 164 -22.93 14.38 -7.96
C SER A 164 -21.85 13.48 -7.35
N PHE A 165 -21.89 13.17 -6.04
CA PHE A 165 -21.01 12.15 -5.43
C PHE A 165 -21.17 10.77 -6.09
N LEU A 166 -22.32 10.45 -6.69
CA LEU A 166 -22.52 9.22 -7.45
C LEU A 166 -21.54 9.06 -8.62
N LYS A 167 -20.91 10.15 -9.06
CA LYS A 167 -19.82 10.09 -10.05
C LYS A 167 -18.61 9.30 -9.52
N LEU A 168 -18.40 9.29 -8.20
CA LEU A 168 -17.35 8.50 -7.55
C LEU A 168 -17.55 6.99 -7.70
N LEU A 169 -18.79 6.54 -8.00
CA LEU A 169 -19.13 5.13 -8.23
C LEU A 169 -18.93 4.70 -9.69
N ARG A 170 -18.47 5.59 -10.57
CA ARG A 170 -18.35 5.37 -12.02
C ARG A 170 -16.90 5.20 -12.45
N TYR A 171 -16.17 4.30 -11.78
CA TYR A 171 -14.80 4.01 -12.20
C TYR A 171 -14.78 3.37 -13.60
N HIS A 172 -13.92 3.90 -14.47
CA HIS A 172 -13.61 3.34 -15.78
C HIS A 172 -12.09 3.48 -16.00
N PRO A 173 -11.36 2.43 -16.36
CA PRO A 173 -9.90 2.41 -16.33
C PRO A 173 -9.23 3.48 -17.23
N VAL A 174 -9.91 3.93 -18.27
CA VAL A 174 -9.40 4.98 -19.19
C VAL A 174 -10.13 6.30 -18.95
N LYS A 175 -11.46 6.34 -19.15
CA LYS A 175 -12.26 7.58 -19.12
C LYS A 175 -12.18 8.33 -17.79
N THR A 176 -11.98 7.62 -16.66
CA THR A 176 -11.83 8.25 -15.34
C THR A 176 -10.55 9.11 -15.30
N PHE A 177 -9.45 8.58 -15.79
CA PHE A 177 -8.19 9.32 -15.81
C PHE A 177 -8.14 10.43 -16.86
N GLU A 178 -8.73 10.20 -18.04
CA GLU A 178 -8.87 11.26 -19.04
C GLU A 178 -9.60 12.48 -18.50
N LYS A 179 -10.66 12.23 -17.69
CA LYS A 179 -11.56 13.29 -17.23
C LYS A 179 -11.13 13.92 -15.91
N TYR A 180 -10.57 13.14 -14.97
CA TYR A 180 -10.44 13.53 -13.58
C TYR A 180 -9.00 13.53 -13.05
N ASP A 181 -8.00 13.12 -13.84
CA ASP A 181 -6.61 13.08 -13.34
C ASP A 181 -6.06 14.49 -13.03
N GLY A 182 -6.53 15.52 -13.75
CA GLY A 182 -6.19 16.93 -13.51
C GLY A 182 -7.12 17.67 -12.56
N VAL A 183 -8.09 17.00 -11.92
CA VAL A 183 -9.05 17.60 -10.97
C VAL A 183 -8.73 17.10 -9.57
N SER A 184 -8.60 18.01 -8.60
CA SER A 184 -8.40 17.58 -7.20
C SER A 184 -9.70 17.13 -6.54
N PHE A 185 -9.56 16.27 -5.50
CA PHE A 185 -10.71 15.91 -4.70
C PHE A 185 -11.35 17.14 -4.02
N GLU A 186 -10.56 18.07 -3.56
CA GLU A 186 -11.08 19.29 -2.94
C GLU A 186 -11.91 20.14 -3.92
N GLN A 187 -11.41 20.36 -5.14
CA GLN A 187 -12.17 21.05 -6.21
C GLN A 187 -13.50 20.36 -6.48
N PHE A 188 -13.49 19.02 -6.60
CA PHE A 188 -14.70 18.25 -6.80
C PHE A 188 -15.68 18.41 -5.63
N ALA A 189 -15.21 18.33 -4.39
CA ALA A 189 -16.04 18.47 -3.20
C ALA A 189 -16.68 19.87 -3.09
N GLN A 190 -15.95 20.91 -3.49
CA GLN A 190 -16.46 22.30 -3.56
C GLN A 190 -17.52 22.43 -4.67
N GLN A 191 -17.22 21.98 -5.89
CA GLN A 191 -18.13 22.05 -7.04
C GLN A 191 -19.44 21.28 -6.86
N THR A 192 -19.41 20.22 -6.04
CA THR A 192 -20.58 19.39 -5.74
C THR A 192 -21.27 19.77 -4.44
N ALA A 193 -20.85 20.86 -3.78
CA ALA A 193 -21.33 21.25 -2.46
C ALA A 193 -21.40 20.07 -1.48
N MET A 194 -20.35 19.23 -1.48
CA MET A 194 -20.29 18.02 -0.66
C MET A 194 -20.41 18.37 0.83
N PRO A 195 -21.31 17.74 1.59
CA PRO A 195 -21.49 18.03 3.02
C PRO A 195 -20.20 17.81 3.83
N LYS A 196 -19.99 18.61 4.87
CA LYS A 196 -18.75 18.60 5.70
C LYS A 196 -18.42 17.21 6.26
N HIS A 197 -19.42 16.48 6.76
CA HIS A 197 -19.23 15.14 7.34
C HIS A 197 -18.78 14.09 6.28
N MET A 198 -19.27 14.19 5.05
CA MET A 198 -18.78 13.36 3.93
C MET A 198 -17.36 13.77 3.54
N ARG A 199 -17.09 15.07 3.43
CA ARG A 199 -15.74 15.56 3.11
C ARG A 199 -14.71 15.05 4.10
N LEU A 200 -15.06 14.95 5.40
CA LEU A 200 -14.16 14.44 6.42
C LEU A 200 -13.72 12.99 6.12
N VAL A 201 -14.67 12.10 5.85
CA VAL A 201 -14.37 10.69 5.52
C VAL A 201 -13.49 10.58 4.28
N PHE A 202 -13.82 11.33 3.22
CA PHE A 202 -13.04 11.31 1.99
C PHE A 202 -11.68 12.01 2.13
N ASN A 203 -11.56 13.03 2.98
CA ASN A 203 -10.28 13.66 3.29
C ASN A 203 -9.34 12.67 4.01
N SER A 204 -9.87 11.94 5.01
CA SER A 204 -9.08 10.90 5.69
C SER A 204 -8.67 9.79 4.72
N PHE A 205 -9.57 9.40 3.81
CA PHE A 205 -9.25 8.44 2.76
C PHE A 205 -8.20 8.97 1.78
N ALA A 206 -8.27 10.24 1.35
CA ALA A 206 -7.26 10.86 0.48
C ALA A 206 -5.89 10.87 1.16
N ARG A 207 -5.83 11.26 2.45
CA ARG A 207 -4.57 11.28 3.21
C ARG A 207 -3.99 9.88 3.41
N ALA A 208 -4.81 8.85 3.55
CA ALA A 208 -4.31 7.47 3.59
C ALA A 208 -3.52 7.06 2.32
N PHE A 209 -3.59 7.86 1.25
CA PHE A 209 -2.70 7.78 0.08
C PHE A 209 -1.58 8.84 0.10
N PHE A 210 -1.24 9.37 1.25
CA PHE A 210 -0.16 10.34 1.45
C PHE A 210 -0.30 11.59 0.58
N ALA A 211 -1.53 12.09 0.42
CA ALA A 211 -1.82 13.28 -0.36
C ALA A 211 -2.87 14.17 0.31
N GLU A 212 -2.59 15.46 0.44
CA GLU A 212 -3.61 16.41 0.84
C GLU A 212 -4.76 16.47 -0.18
N PRO A 213 -6.03 16.70 0.25
CA PRO A 213 -7.20 16.67 -0.62
C PRO A 213 -7.11 17.61 -1.84
N HIS A 214 -6.37 18.72 -1.72
CA HIS A 214 -6.17 19.66 -2.83
C HIS A 214 -5.11 19.22 -3.85
N LYS A 215 -4.26 18.26 -3.48
CA LYS A 215 -3.24 17.65 -4.34
C LYS A 215 -3.69 16.29 -4.90
N MET A 216 -4.57 15.58 -4.18
CA MET A 216 -5.06 14.25 -4.55
C MET A 216 -5.83 14.27 -5.87
N SER A 217 -5.39 13.50 -6.87
CA SER A 217 -6.14 13.30 -8.10
C SER A 217 -7.48 12.64 -7.83
N LEU A 218 -8.57 13.25 -8.32
CA LEU A 218 -9.90 12.67 -8.21
C LEU A 218 -9.99 11.32 -8.93
N ALA A 219 -9.25 11.12 -10.02
CA ALA A 219 -9.21 9.83 -10.72
C ALA A 219 -8.58 8.74 -9.86
N GLU A 220 -7.49 9.04 -9.15
CA GLU A 220 -6.86 8.10 -8.21
C GLU A 220 -7.76 7.81 -7.01
N LEU A 221 -8.46 8.81 -6.48
CA LEU A 221 -9.45 8.63 -5.43
C LEU A 221 -10.59 7.70 -5.89
N ILE A 222 -11.15 7.92 -7.09
CA ILE A 222 -12.21 7.07 -7.66
C ILE A 222 -11.70 5.64 -7.86
N LYS A 223 -10.47 5.46 -8.36
CA LYS A 223 -9.84 4.13 -8.46
C LYS A 223 -9.70 3.47 -7.09
N GLY A 224 -9.24 4.23 -6.09
CA GLY A 224 -9.10 3.74 -4.72
C GLY A 224 -10.44 3.32 -4.11
N LEU A 225 -11.48 4.14 -4.26
CA LEU A 225 -12.84 3.79 -3.81
C LEU A 225 -13.36 2.54 -4.50
N HIS A 226 -13.17 2.43 -5.81
CA HIS A 226 -13.54 1.24 -6.55
C HIS A 226 -12.79 0.02 -6.02
N PHE A 227 -11.47 0.09 -5.94
CA PHE A 227 -10.61 -1.02 -5.52
C PHE A 227 -10.91 -1.47 -4.08
N TYR A 228 -10.96 -0.53 -3.12
CA TYR A 228 -11.05 -0.88 -1.69
C TYR A 228 -12.48 -1.13 -1.19
N PHE A 229 -13.50 -0.50 -1.77
CA PHE A 229 -14.83 -0.50 -1.15
C PHE A 229 -15.96 -0.99 -2.05
N LEU A 230 -15.80 -0.97 -3.39
CA LEU A 230 -16.93 -1.13 -4.29
C LEU A 230 -16.82 -2.36 -5.21
N SER A 231 -15.65 -2.94 -5.32
CA SER A 231 -15.38 -4.02 -6.28
C SER A 231 -15.28 -5.40 -5.65
N ASN A 232 -15.48 -5.51 -4.33
CA ASN A 232 -15.39 -6.75 -3.58
C ASN A 232 -16.46 -6.80 -2.50
N ASP A 233 -16.96 -7.99 -2.19
CA ASP A 233 -17.96 -8.21 -1.14
C ASP A 233 -17.45 -7.90 0.26
N ASP A 234 -16.15 -8.10 0.47
CA ASP A 234 -15.45 -7.87 1.72
C ASP A 234 -14.62 -6.57 1.69
N GLY A 235 -14.97 -5.63 0.83
CA GLY A 235 -14.16 -4.43 0.55
C GLY A 235 -13.89 -3.52 1.75
N LEU A 236 -14.77 -3.53 2.75
CA LEU A 236 -14.59 -2.78 4.01
C LEU A 236 -13.79 -3.55 5.05
N ILE A 237 -13.53 -4.85 4.84
CA ILE A 237 -12.79 -5.69 5.76
C ILE A 237 -11.33 -5.76 5.33
N TYR A 238 -10.45 -5.62 6.30
CA TYR A 238 -9.04 -5.89 6.14
C TYR A 238 -8.52 -6.79 7.27
N ASP A 239 -7.36 -7.36 7.04
CA ASP A 239 -6.64 -8.13 8.02
C ASP A 239 -5.35 -7.41 8.40
N VAL A 240 -4.82 -7.72 9.56
CA VAL A 240 -3.49 -7.33 10.02
C VAL A 240 -2.69 -8.58 10.37
N LEU A 241 -1.37 -8.46 10.41
CA LEU A 241 -0.53 -9.53 10.95
C LEU A 241 -0.65 -9.56 12.47
N ASN A 242 -0.61 -10.76 13.05
CA ASN A 242 -0.67 -10.96 14.50
C ASN A 242 0.69 -10.81 15.20
N ASP A 243 1.71 -10.47 14.44
CA ASP A 243 3.08 -10.21 14.89
C ASP A 243 3.81 -9.35 13.86
N ASP A 244 5.07 -8.97 14.10
CA ASP A 244 5.86 -8.14 13.21
C ASP A 244 6.08 -8.77 11.81
N PHE A 245 6.36 -7.91 10.82
CA PHE A 245 6.55 -8.34 9.44
C PHE A 245 7.80 -9.20 9.24
N GLU A 246 8.86 -9.00 10.02
CA GLU A 246 10.10 -9.77 9.89
C GLU A 246 9.82 -11.26 10.11
N HIS A 247 9.13 -11.62 11.19
CA HIS A 247 8.89 -13.00 11.56
C HIS A 247 7.72 -13.64 10.79
N THR A 248 6.67 -12.87 10.51
CA THR A 248 5.42 -13.40 9.93
C THR A 248 5.41 -13.42 8.41
N PHE A 249 6.20 -12.56 7.72
CA PHE A 249 6.18 -12.47 6.27
C PHE A 249 7.56 -12.45 5.62
N LEU A 250 8.49 -11.63 6.11
CA LEU A 250 9.76 -11.39 5.41
C LEU A 250 10.72 -12.58 5.48
N LYS A 251 10.99 -13.12 6.67
CA LYS A 251 11.82 -14.34 6.83
C LYS A 251 11.25 -15.57 6.11
N PRO A 252 9.94 -15.87 6.17
CA PRO A 252 9.35 -16.93 5.36
C PRO A 252 9.53 -16.72 3.85
N THR A 253 9.38 -15.48 3.37
CA THR A 253 9.61 -15.13 1.96
C THR A 253 11.06 -15.33 1.56
N GLU A 254 12.00 -14.83 2.36
CA GLU A 254 13.44 -15.06 2.15
C GLU A 254 13.78 -16.55 2.10
N ARG A 255 13.28 -17.31 3.06
CA ARG A 255 13.44 -18.78 3.09
C ARG A 255 12.91 -19.43 1.82
N PHE A 256 11.74 -19.03 1.35
CA PHE A 256 11.18 -19.53 0.12
C PHE A 256 12.11 -19.25 -1.08
N ILE A 257 12.61 -18.02 -1.23
CA ILE A 257 13.52 -17.63 -2.31
C ILE A 257 14.81 -18.44 -2.25
N THR A 258 15.44 -18.55 -1.08
CA THR A 258 16.73 -19.24 -0.92
C THR A 258 16.63 -20.75 -1.07
N GLN A 259 15.55 -21.37 -0.63
CA GLN A 259 15.27 -22.81 -0.85
C GLN A 259 15.12 -23.18 -2.33
N HIS A 260 14.71 -22.20 -3.17
CA HIS A 260 14.64 -22.36 -4.62
C HIS A 260 15.90 -21.87 -5.35
N GLY A 261 17.00 -21.65 -4.63
CA GLY A 261 18.30 -21.29 -5.21
C GLY A 261 18.52 -19.79 -5.46
N GLY A 262 17.56 -18.93 -5.12
CA GLY A 262 17.73 -17.48 -5.21
C GLY A 262 18.71 -16.95 -4.17
N LYS A 263 19.48 -15.93 -4.54
CA LYS A 263 20.47 -15.25 -3.70
C LYS A 263 19.95 -13.88 -3.29
N ILE A 264 20.13 -13.52 -2.02
CA ILE A 264 19.77 -12.20 -1.49
C ILE A 264 21.04 -11.57 -0.91
N GLN A 265 21.42 -10.43 -1.48
CA GLN A 265 22.56 -9.63 -1.04
C GLN A 265 22.07 -8.38 -0.33
N ARG A 266 22.07 -8.40 1.00
CA ARG A 266 21.76 -7.25 1.86
C ARG A 266 22.99 -6.35 2.01
N ASN A 267 22.78 -5.14 2.55
CA ASN A 267 23.82 -4.11 2.69
C ASN A 267 24.53 -3.80 1.36
N THR A 268 23.80 -3.94 0.25
CA THR A 268 24.33 -3.84 -1.10
C THR A 268 23.53 -2.82 -1.90
N ALA A 269 23.98 -1.57 -1.83
CA ALA A 269 23.41 -0.48 -2.61
C ALA A 269 23.86 -0.59 -4.07
N ILE A 270 22.92 -0.46 -4.99
CA ILE A 270 23.19 -0.38 -6.44
C ILE A 270 22.88 1.04 -6.90
N ASP A 271 23.91 1.81 -7.20
CA ASP A 271 23.82 3.21 -7.61
C ASP A 271 23.78 3.37 -9.14
N SER A 272 24.19 2.33 -9.87
CA SER A 272 24.15 2.29 -11.34
C SER A 272 24.15 0.85 -11.85
N ILE A 273 23.68 0.68 -13.07
CA ILE A 273 23.80 -0.54 -13.87
C ILE A 273 24.41 -0.18 -15.22
N GLU A 274 24.97 -1.17 -15.92
CA GLU A 274 25.42 -0.97 -17.29
C GLU A 274 24.63 -1.91 -18.22
N TYR A 275 24.15 -1.38 -19.35
CA TYR A 275 23.49 -2.17 -20.39
C TYR A 275 24.35 -2.17 -21.65
N THR A 276 24.85 -3.34 -22.01
CA THR A 276 25.71 -3.55 -23.18
C THR A 276 25.44 -4.92 -23.78
N ASP A 277 25.47 -5.02 -25.10
CA ASP A 277 25.30 -6.28 -25.86
C ASP A 277 24.08 -7.12 -25.45
N GLY A 278 22.96 -6.44 -25.11
CA GLY A 278 21.72 -7.09 -24.72
C GLY A 278 21.73 -7.69 -23.30
N LYS A 279 22.73 -7.36 -22.48
CA LYS A 279 22.87 -7.84 -21.09
C LYS A 279 23.09 -6.69 -20.12
N PHE A 280 22.86 -6.98 -18.84
CA PHE A 280 23.10 -6.03 -17.75
C PHE A 280 24.34 -6.44 -16.97
N ILE A 281 25.16 -5.45 -16.60
CA ILE A 281 26.24 -5.61 -15.63
C ILE A 281 25.80 -4.89 -14.35
N VAL A 282 25.72 -5.66 -13.27
CA VAL A 282 25.39 -5.16 -11.93
C VAL A 282 26.47 -5.66 -10.98
N GLN A 283 27.20 -4.78 -10.32
CA GLN A 283 28.32 -5.15 -9.45
C GLN A 283 29.35 -6.13 -10.06
N ASN A 284 29.74 -5.97 -11.29
CA ASN A 284 30.68 -6.83 -12.05
C ASN A 284 30.14 -8.18 -12.49
N ASP A 285 28.91 -8.56 -12.12
CA ASP A 285 28.23 -9.75 -12.63
C ASP A 285 27.36 -9.42 -13.83
N THR A 286 27.31 -10.36 -14.79
CA THR A 286 26.49 -10.22 -16.01
C THR A 286 25.18 -10.97 -15.88
N PHE A 287 24.06 -10.29 -16.24
CA PHE A 287 22.69 -10.82 -16.14
C PHE A 287 21.98 -10.73 -17.49
N ASP A 288 21.11 -11.72 -17.76
CA ASP A 288 20.25 -11.76 -18.95
C ASP A 288 19.08 -10.81 -18.83
N TYR A 289 18.55 -10.63 -17.60
CA TYR A 289 17.41 -9.80 -17.26
C TYR A 289 17.72 -8.92 -16.05
N CYS A 290 17.07 -7.76 -16.01
CA CYS A 290 17.13 -6.87 -14.86
C CYS A 290 15.72 -6.38 -14.49
N ILE A 291 15.42 -6.38 -13.18
CA ILE A 291 14.16 -5.83 -12.63
C ILE A 291 14.53 -4.73 -11.64
N LEU A 292 14.10 -3.50 -11.91
CA LEU A 292 14.27 -2.36 -11.02
C LEU A 292 13.03 -2.20 -10.16
N SER A 293 13.14 -2.52 -8.88
CA SER A 293 12.05 -2.51 -7.88
C SER A 293 12.29 -1.55 -6.71
N LEU A 294 13.04 -0.50 -6.97
CA LEU A 294 13.33 0.60 -6.05
C LEU A 294 12.11 1.51 -5.88
N ASP A 295 12.10 2.31 -4.81
CA ASP A 295 11.21 3.45 -4.72
C ASP A 295 11.61 4.55 -5.73
N VAL A 296 10.68 5.50 -5.97
CA VAL A 296 10.86 6.58 -6.96
C VAL A 296 12.09 7.44 -6.66
N LYS A 297 12.41 7.65 -5.38
CA LYS A 297 13.52 8.51 -4.93
C LYS A 297 14.89 7.92 -5.29
N HIS A 298 15.03 6.60 -5.21
CA HIS A 298 16.26 5.89 -5.52
C HIS A 298 16.35 5.43 -6.97
N LEU A 299 15.21 5.23 -7.65
CA LEU A 299 15.17 4.85 -9.06
C LEU A 299 15.77 5.92 -9.97
N LYS A 300 15.42 7.21 -9.72
CA LYS A 300 15.90 8.32 -10.57
C LYS A 300 17.41 8.43 -10.66
N PRO A 301 18.13 8.56 -9.55
CA PRO A 301 19.60 8.63 -9.61
C PRO A 301 20.21 7.36 -10.21
N LEU A 302 19.66 6.18 -9.92
CA LEU A 302 20.16 4.94 -10.52
C LEU A 302 20.08 5.01 -12.06
N ILE A 303 18.93 5.40 -12.62
CA ILE A 303 18.76 5.50 -14.08
C ILE A 303 19.69 6.56 -14.66
N GLN A 304 19.87 7.72 -14.00
CA GLN A 304 20.75 8.79 -14.46
C GLN A 304 22.23 8.41 -14.45
N ASN A 305 22.65 7.59 -13.47
CA ASN A 305 24.04 7.15 -13.32
C ASN A 305 24.38 5.92 -14.17
N SER A 306 23.36 5.26 -14.77
CA SER A 306 23.54 4.01 -15.50
C SER A 306 24.02 4.24 -16.92
N LYS A 307 24.96 3.39 -17.36
CA LYS A 307 25.51 3.43 -18.72
C LYS A 307 24.67 2.59 -19.68
N GLY A 308 24.56 3.06 -20.92
CA GLY A 308 23.80 2.38 -21.97
C GLY A 308 22.30 2.64 -21.93
N LEU A 309 21.76 3.19 -20.80
CA LEU A 309 20.34 3.57 -20.67
C LEU A 309 20.07 4.97 -21.24
N GLU A 310 21.05 5.79 -21.42
CA GLU A 310 20.93 7.13 -22.01
C GLU A 310 20.39 7.12 -23.45
N LYS A 311 20.49 5.99 -24.14
CA LYS A 311 19.97 5.77 -25.50
C LYS A 311 18.45 5.54 -25.53
N TYR A 312 17.80 5.42 -24.37
CA TYR A 312 16.38 5.07 -24.22
C TYR A 312 15.60 6.22 -23.57
N PRO A 313 15.13 7.19 -24.38
CA PRO A 313 14.56 8.44 -23.88
C PRO A 313 13.24 8.25 -23.09
N LEU A 314 12.44 7.22 -23.39
CA LEU A 314 11.20 6.98 -22.62
C LEU A 314 11.50 6.53 -21.20
N ILE A 315 12.53 5.71 -20.99
CA ILE A 315 12.98 5.33 -19.64
C ILE A 315 13.36 6.57 -18.85
N GLN A 316 14.20 7.47 -19.43
CA GLN A 316 14.63 8.69 -18.79
C GLN A 316 13.45 9.63 -18.49
N ASN A 317 12.61 9.90 -19.51
CA ASN A 317 11.49 10.83 -19.39
C ASN A 317 10.46 10.34 -18.37
N ASN A 318 10.04 9.08 -18.45
CA ASN A 318 9.04 8.51 -17.53
C ASN A 318 9.56 8.50 -16.11
N THR A 319 10.81 8.09 -15.89
CA THR A 319 11.41 8.05 -14.54
C THR A 319 11.53 9.45 -13.94
N ASN A 320 11.95 10.45 -14.72
CA ASN A 320 12.07 11.82 -14.26
C ASN A 320 10.70 12.47 -13.94
N ALA A 321 9.65 12.07 -14.64
CA ALA A 321 8.31 12.64 -14.49
C ALA A 321 7.55 12.15 -13.25
N ILE A 322 7.87 10.97 -12.71
CA ILE A 322 7.23 10.45 -11.50
C ILE A 322 7.64 11.30 -10.30
N LYS A 323 6.69 11.61 -9.41
CA LYS A 323 6.94 12.35 -8.17
C LYS A 323 6.73 11.46 -6.94
N CYS A 324 7.40 11.82 -5.86
CA CYS A 324 7.08 11.30 -4.53
C CYS A 324 5.88 12.04 -3.93
N THR A 325 5.27 11.44 -2.91
CA THR A 325 4.16 12.00 -2.13
C THR A 325 4.57 13.25 -1.33
N ASP A 326 3.58 13.80 -0.62
CA ASP A 326 3.85 14.72 0.48
C ASP A 326 4.63 14.00 1.59
N ARG A 327 5.31 14.79 2.42
CA ARG A 327 6.00 14.26 3.60
C ARG A 327 5.00 13.69 4.58
N TYR A 328 5.36 12.59 5.21
CA TYR A 328 4.58 11.96 6.27
C TYR A 328 5.45 11.62 7.48
N ALA A 329 4.82 11.40 8.62
CA ALA A 329 5.53 11.04 9.84
C ALA A 329 4.86 9.89 10.57
N VAL A 330 5.70 9.07 11.19
CA VAL A 330 5.31 8.00 12.12
C VAL A 330 6.08 8.16 13.41
N LEU A 331 5.37 8.26 14.53
CA LEU A 331 5.96 8.35 15.85
C LEU A 331 5.48 7.17 16.70
N ARG A 332 6.37 6.23 17.02
CA ARG A 332 6.09 5.10 17.92
C ARG A 332 6.60 5.43 19.32
N LEU A 333 5.74 5.26 20.31
CA LEU A 333 5.99 5.55 21.72
C LEU A 333 5.80 4.28 22.55
N TRP A 334 6.76 3.98 23.41
CA TRP A 334 6.65 2.99 24.47
C TRP A 334 6.52 3.72 25.81
N THR A 335 5.52 3.37 26.60
CA THR A 335 5.16 4.09 27.82
C THR A 335 5.25 3.23 29.06
N ASP A 336 5.36 3.85 30.23
CA ASP A 336 5.46 3.16 31.53
C ASP A 336 4.13 2.68 32.07
N SER A 337 3.02 3.22 31.60
CA SER A 337 1.68 2.84 32.00
C SER A 337 0.69 3.07 30.86
N PHE A 338 -0.31 2.25 30.84
CA PHE A 338 -1.46 2.45 29.94
C PHE A 338 -2.73 2.04 30.69
N GLU A 339 -3.42 3.03 31.22
CA GLU A 339 -4.78 2.88 31.73
C GLU A 339 -5.74 3.64 30.83
N SER A 340 -6.58 2.94 30.14
CA SER A 340 -7.73 3.54 29.43
C SER A 340 -9.00 2.92 29.97
N ASN A 341 -9.87 3.75 30.53
CA ASN A 341 -11.22 3.37 30.94
C ASN A 341 -12.15 3.09 29.73
N LYS A 342 -11.63 3.22 28.52
CA LYS A 342 -12.38 3.02 27.26
C LYS A 342 -11.97 1.71 26.61
N THR A 343 -12.96 0.91 26.22
CA THR A 343 -12.73 -0.24 25.34
C THR A 343 -12.47 0.31 23.93
N LEU A 344 -11.20 0.55 23.61
CA LEU A 344 -10.77 1.08 22.32
C LEU A 344 -10.36 -0.07 21.39
N PRO A 345 -10.70 -0.02 20.09
CA PRO A 345 -10.10 -0.90 19.09
C PRO A 345 -8.59 -0.61 19.01
N PHE A 346 -7.85 -1.52 18.38
CA PHE A 346 -6.40 -1.34 18.24
C PHE A 346 -6.02 -0.24 17.25
N PHE A 347 -6.93 0.16 16.34
CA PHE A 347 -6.71 1.19 15.33
C PHE A 347 -7.83 2.23 15.34
N ILE A 348 -7.45 3.49 15.36
CA ILE A 348 -8.36 4.63 15.46
C ILE A 348 -7.94 5.69 14.44
N PHE A 349 -8.88 6.17 13.62
CA PHE A 349 -8.74 7.41 12.88
C PHE A 349 -9.13 8.61 13.73
N THR A 350 -8.58 9.79 13.46
CA THR A 350 -9.03 11.06 14.01
C THR A 350 -9.70 11.91 12.94
N ASP A 351 -10.45 12.93 13.34
CA ASP A 351 -10.92 13.97 12.42
C ASP A 351 -9.83 15.03 12.14
N ARG A 352 -8.61 14.77 12.63
CA ARG A 352 -7.38 15.57 12.44
C ARG A 352 -7.51 17.01 12.91
N LEU A 353 -6.98 17.31 14.07
CA LEU A 353 -6.88 18.68 14.55
C LEU A 353 -5.90 19.49 13.67
N LYS A 354 -4.67 19.01 13.50
CA LYS A 354 -3.64 19.62 12.66
C LYS A 354 -2.85 18.61 11.82
N CYS A 355 -2.31 17.53 12.42
CA CYS A 355 -1.50 16.55 11.70
C CYS A 355 -1.73 15.09 12.10
N LEU A 356 -2.33 14.76 13.23
CA LEU A 356 -2.56 13.39 13.65
C LEU A 356 -3.75 12.78 12.88
N ASP A 357 -3.50 11.82 12.00
CA ASP A 357 -4.52 11.15 11.22
C ASP A 357 -5.01 9.85 11.86
N SER A 358 -4.11 9.10 12.53
CA SER A 358 -4.50 7.85 13.20
C SER A 358 -3.58 7.49 14.37
N VAL A 359 -4.10 6.65 15.25
CA VAL A 359 -3.40 6.05 16.39
C VAL A 359 -3.56 4.54 16.34
N THR A 360 -2.46 3.81 16.40
CA THR A 360 -2.43 2.34 16.49
C THR A 360 -1.91 1.92 17.86
N PHE A 361 -2.66 1.07 18.54
CA PHE A 361 -2.27 0.47 19.84
C PHE A 361 -1.64 -0.89 19.57
N TYR A 362 -0.34 -0.92 19.27
CA TYR A 362 0.38 -2.12 18.82
C TYR A 362 0.34 -3.28 19.80
N HIS A 363 0.38 -3.00 21.10
CA HIS A 363 0.24 -4.02 22.15
C HIS A 363 -1.11 -4.75 22.16
N LYS A 364 -2.11 -4.25 21.43
CA LYS A 364 -3.40 -4.95 21.23
C LYS A 364 -3.44 -5.82 19.98
N MET A 365 -2.43 -5.72 19.12
CA MET A 365 -2.41 -6.36 17.81
C MET A 365 -1.27 -7.38 17.67
N GLU A 366 -0.05 -6.97 17.98
CA GLU A 366 1.16 -7.76 17.82
C GLU A 366 1.55 -8.50 19.08
N LYS A 367 1.96 -9.75 18.96
CA LYS A 367 2.36 -10.59 20.09
C LYS A 367 3.60 -10.06 20.80
N GLU A 368 4.62 -9.62 20.04
CA GLU A 368 5.83 -9.06 20.63
C GLU A 368 5.52 -7.78 21.41
N SER A 369 4.75 -6.88 20.81
CA SER A 369 4.30 -5.64 21.46
C SER A 369 3.44 -5.91 22.71
N ALA A 370 2.59 -6.94 22.69
CA ALA A 370 1.81 -7.38 23.84
C ALA A 370 2.70 -7.95 24.96
N ALA A 371 3.73 -8.72 24.60
CA ALA A 371 4.69 -9.26 25.56
C ALA A 371 5.50 -8.15 26.26
N TRP A 372 5.99 -7.17 25.48
CA TRP A 372 6.66 -6.01 26.04
C TRP A 372 5.74 -5.22 26.98
N SER A 373 4.49 -4.97 26.57
CA SER A 373 3.48 -4.29 27.36
C SER A 373 3.22 -5.00 28.70
N ALA A 374 3.06 -6.31 28.68
CA ALA A 374 2.85 -7.11 29.88
C ALA A 374 4.06 -7.06 30.85
N THR A 375 5.29 -7.12 30.33
CA THR A 375 6.53 -7.07 31.12
C THR A 375 6.74 -5.70 31.74
N ASN A 376 6.40 -4.63 31.02
CA ASN A 376 6.67 -3.25 31.42
C ASN A 376 5.46 -2.54 32.05
N ASN A 377 4.31 -3.19 32.11
CA ASN A 377 3.02 -2.60 32.52
C ASN A 377 2.68 -1.33 31.74
N GLY A 378 3.08 -1.26 30.47
CA GLY A 378 3.01 -0.07 29.64
C GLY A 378 2.20 -0.26 28.37
N GLY A 379 2.14 0.76 27.53
CA GLY A 379 1.49 0.75 26.23
C GLY A 379 2.46 1.04 25.09
N ILE A 380 2.13 0.56 23.87
CA ILE A 380 2.85 0.93 22.65
C ILE A 380 1.86 1.60 21.72
N PHE A 381 2.15 2.84 21.38
CA PHE A 381 1.33 3.71 20.53
C PHE A 381 2.10 4.07 19.27
N GLU A 382 1.45 4.00 18.14
CA GLU A 382 2.00 4.54 16.90
C GLU A 382 1.08 5.61 16.34
N LEU A 383 1.63 6.82 16.21
CA LEU A 383 0.95 8.03 15.77
C LEU A 383 1.33 8.28 14.32
N HIS A 384 0.33 8.46 13.45
CA HIS A 384 0.55 8.67 12.02
C HIS A 384 0.06 10.04 11.59
N SER A 385 0.93 10.77 10.87
CA SER A 385 0.56 11.86 9.98
C SER A 385 0.81 11.42 8.56
N TYR A 386 -0.22 11.10 7.82
CA TYR A 386 -0.09 10.58 6.44
C TYR A 386 0.29 11.65 5.42
N SER A 387 0.05 12.91 5.73
CA SER A 387 0.48 14.06 4.93
C SER A 387 0.74 15.23 5.88
N LEU A 388 1.98 15.61 6.02
CA LEU A 388 2.36 16.72 6.91
C LEU A 388 1.98 18.06 6.31
N PRO A 389 1.44 18.99 7.12
CA PRO A 389 1.30 20.38 6.70
C PRO A 389 2.65 20.98 6.29
N ASP A 390 2.67 21.81 5.25
CA ASP A 390 3.89 22.47 4.79
C ASP A 390 4.57 23.34 5.87
N SER A 391 3.79 23.81 6.84
CA SER A 391 4.28 24.59 7.99
C SER A 391 5.07 23.78 9.02
N LEU A 392 4.93 22.44 9.05
CA LEU A 392 5.64 21.55 9.96
C LEU A 392 6.85 20.95 9.23
N THR A 393 8.04 21.48 9.48
CA THR A 393 9.27 21.09 8.78
C THR A 393 10.32 20.46 9.65
N LYS A 394 10.33 20.78 10.96
CA LYS A 394 11.32 20.27 11.92
C LYS A 394 10.79 19.05 12.64
N ASP A 395 11.62 18.05 12.78
CA ASP A 395 11.27 16.78 13.40
C ASP A 395 10.74 16.96 14.84
N GLU A 396 11.36 17.83 15.64
CA GLU A 396 10.93 18.10 17.01
C GLU A 396 9.53 18.73 17.06
N ASP A 397 9.24 19.69 16.17
CA ASP A 397 7.93 20.35 16.10
C ASP A 397 6.85 19.34 15.66
N ILE A 398 7.18 18.40 14.76
CA ILE A 398 6.28 17.34 14.30
C ILE A 398 5.99 16.37 15.46
N LYS A 399 7.03 15.90 16.16
CA LYS A 399 6.88 14.98 17.30
C LYS A 399 6.01 15.62 18.39
N GLN A 400 6.32 16.86 18.77
CA GLN A 400 5.56 17.58 19.78
C GLN A 400 4.09 17.76 19.37
N GLN A 401 3.83 18.14 18.10
CA GLN A 401 2.46 18.31 17.61
C GLN A 401 1.67 17.00 17.64
N LEU A 402 2.30 15.86 17.24
CA LEU A 402 1.66 14.55 17.30
C LEU A 402 1.30 14.15 18.74
N GLN A 403 2.18 14.39 19.70
CA GLN A 403 1.94 14.10 21.12
C GLN A 403 0.85 15.01 21.70
N ASP A 404 0.87 16.31 21.39
CA ASP A 404 -0.15 17.26 21.84
C ASP A 404 -1.54 16.86 21.32
N GLU A 405 -1.65 16.41 20.06
CA GLU A 405 -2.90 15.92 19.50
C GLU A 405 -3.32 14.57 20.13
N LEU A 406 -2.38 13.66 20.39
CA LEU A 406 -2.69 12.43 21.15
C LEU A 406 -3.34 12.79 22.49
N PHE A 407 -2.75 13.72 23.24
CA PHE A 407 -3.28 14.16 24.54
C PHE A 407 -4.55 15.01 24.44
N HIS A 408 -4.84 15.59 23.29
CA HIS A 408 -6.12 16.24 23.03
C HIS A 408 -7.24 15.18 22.88
N TYR A 409 -7.02 14.12 22.11
CA TYR A 409 -7.99 13.04 21.91
C TYR A 409 -8.09 12.11 23.12
N PHE A 410 -7.01 11.93 23.86
CA PHE A 410 -6.88 11.06 25.03
C PHE A 410 -6.24 11.80 26.22
N PRO A 411 -7.00 12.69 26.89
CA PRO A 411 -6.46 13.48 28.01
C PRO A 411 -5.96 12.62 29.16
N GLU A 412 -6.49 11.42 29.34
CA GLU A 412 -6.06 10.44 30.33
C GLU A 412 -4.62 9.97 30.16
N LEU A 413 -4.06 10.10 28.95
CA LEU A 413 -2.68 9.69 28.66
C LEU A 413 -1.63 10.76 29.02
N LYS A 414 -2.05 11.94 29.46
CA LYS A 414 -1.10 13.04 29.80
C LYS A 414 -0.14 12.70 30.94
N SER A 415 -0.53 11.78 31.82
CA SER A 415 0.29 11.36 32.96
C SER A 415 1.29 10.26 32.64
N MET A 416 1.20 9.64 31.46
CA MET A 416 2.12 8.59 31.06
C MET A 416 3.53 9.14 30.82
N GLN A 417 4.57 8.35 31.17
CA GLN A 417 5.95 8.66 30.85
C GLN A 417 6.40 7.87 29.62
N ILE A 418 7.06 8.55 28.70
CA ILE A 418 7.61 7.92 27.49
C ILE A 418 8.96 7.31 27.86
N LYS A 419 9.03 5.97 27.81
CA LYS A 419 10.26 5.20 28.03
C LYS A 419 11.17 5.25 26.80
N HIS A 420 10.59 4.96 25.62
CA HIS A 420 11.30 4.98 24.35
C HIS A 420 10.44 5.67 23.29
N GLU A 421 11.09 6.29 22.32
CA GLU A 421 10.45 6.85 21.13
C GLU A 421 11.24 6.46 19.88
N PHE A 422 10.50 6.21 18.79
CA PHE A 422 11.06 6.00 17.47
C PHE A 422 10.31 6.87 16.47
N PHE A 423 11.03 7.73 15.75
CA PHE A 423 10.44 8.71 14.86
C PHE A 423 10.92 8.49 13.42
N GLN A 424 9.99 8.58 12.49
CA GLN A 424 10.25 8.53 11.05
C GLN A 424 9.58 9.73 10.38
N HIS A 425 10.36 10.43 9.55
CA HIS A 425 9.91 11.51 8.68
C HIS A 425 10.35 11.19 7.26
N ARG A 426 9.40 10.92 6.37
CA ARG A 426 9.66 10.33 5.06
C ARG A 426 8.82 10.98 3.96
N ASP A 427 9.20 10.69 2.68
CA ASP A 427 8.54 11.15 1.45
C ASP A 427 8.72 10.13 0.30
N ASP A 428 8.71 8.83 0.59
CA ASP A 428 9.18 7.77 -0.29
C ASP A 428 8.06 6.98 -1.01
N PHE A 429 6.78 7.35 -0.82
CA PHE A 429 5.69 6.80 -1.61
C PHE A 429 5.57 7.48 -2.99
N PRO A 430 5.02 6.79 -4.02
CA PRO A 430 4.70 7.44 -5.29
C PRO A 430 3.51 8.38 -5.14
N ALA A 431 3.59 9.55 -5.77
CA ALA A 431 2.51 10.53 -5.69
C ALA A 431 1.24 10.08 -6.40
N PHE A 432 0.10 10.23 -5.71
CA PHE A 432 -1.25 10.13 -6.28
C PHE A 432 -1.82 11.51 -6.61
N HIS A 433 -0.92 12.46 -6.89
CA HIS A 433 -1.22 13.85 -7.18
C HIS A 433 -1.79 14.05 -8.59
N LEU A 434 -2.29 15.27 -8.83
CA LEU A 434 -2.81 15.70 -10.12
C LEU A 434 -1.82 15.40 -11.27
N ASN A 435 -2.34 14.81 -12.34
CA ASN A 435 -1.61 14.50 -13.58
C ASN A 435 -0.42 13.53 -13.43
N GLN A 436 -0.30 12.82 -12.29
CA GLN A 436 0.80 11.87 -12.09
C GLN A 436 0.53 10.50 -12.73
N TYR A 437 -0.71 10.05 -12.80
CA TYR A 437 -1.02 8.74 -13.35
C TYR A 437 -0.57 8.55 -14.80
N LYS A 438 -0.71 9.58 -15.62
CA LYS A 438 -0.30 9.56 -17.03
C LYS A 438 1.22 9.39 -17.21
N GLN A 439 1.99 9.83 -16.22
CA GLN A 439 3.46 9.77 -16.23
C GLN A 439 4.02 8.44 -15.77
N ARG A 440 3.21 7.60 -15.11
CA ARG A 440 3.67 6.31 -14.58
C ARG A 440 4.05 5.37 -15.73
N PRO A 441 5.28 4.81 -15.73
CA PRO A 441 5.67 3.78 -16.70
C PRO A 441 4.92 2.48 -16.46
N THR A 442 4.90 1.62 -17.46
CA THR A 442 4.44 0.24 -17.36
C THR A 442 5.54 -0.67 -16.82
N VAL A 443 5.22 -1.94 -16.54
CA VAL A 443 6.19 -2.96 -16.14
C VAL A 443 7.25 -3.17 -17.22
N GLN A 444 6.85 -3.23 -18.49
CA GLN A 444 7.77 -3.32 -19.63
C GLN A 444 8.36 -1.97 -19.96
N THR A 445 9.64 -1.96 -20.34
CA THR A 445 10.36 -0.77 -20.79
C THR A 445 10.69 -0.83 -22.29
N GLU A 446 11.37 0.18 -22.83
CA GLU A 446 11.90 0.16 -24.19
C GLU A 446 12.97 -0.93 -24.37
N ILE A 447 13.65 -1.35 -23.31
CA ILE A 447 14.63 -2.43 -23.32
C ILE A 447 13.92 -3.74 -23.04
N PRO A 448 13.93 -4.70 -23.98
CA PRO A 448 13.09 -5.89 -23.89
C PRO A 448 13.34 -6.79 -22.67
N ASN A 449 14.51 -6.69 -22.03
CA ASN A 449 14.89 -7.48 -20.87
C ASN A 449 15.11 -6.64 -19.59
N LEU A 450 14.68 -5.36 -19.61
CA LEU A 450 14.57 -4.50 -18.43
C LEU A 450 13.11 -4.32 -18.04
N PHE A 451 12.81 -4.52 -16.76
CA PHE A 451 11.46 -4.37 -16.23
C PHE A 451 11.44 -3.45 -15.02
N PHE A 452 10.33 -2.74 -14.86
CA PHE A 452 10.03 -1.95 -13.67
C PHE A 452 9.03 -2.70 -12.80
N ALA A 453 9.21 -2.65 -11.48
CA ALA A 453 8.27 -3.20 -10.51
C ALA A 453 8.16 -2.27 -9.30
N GLY A 454 6.95 -2.11 -8.74
CA GLY A 454 6.66 -1.25 -7.61
C GLY A 454 5.24 -0.73 -7.64
N ASP A 455 4.79 -0.12 -6.55
CA ASP A 455 3.49 0.51 -6.42
C ASP A 455 3.33 1.79 -7.29
N TRP A 456 4.44 2.27 -7.85
CA TRP A 456 4.51 3.41 -8.77
C TRP A 456 4.32 3.04 -10.25
N VAL A 457 4.32 1.75 -10.58
CA VAL A 457 4.15 1.26 -11.94
C VAL A 457 2.66 1.27 -12.32
N LYS A 458 2.37 1.63 -13.57
CA LYS A 458 1.02 1.59 -14.12
C LYS A 458 0.64 0.16 -14.49
N LEU A 459 -0.36 -0.38 -13.80
CA LEU A 459 -0.91 -1.70 -14.09
C LEU A 459 -2.14 -1.62 -15.00
N PRO A 460 -2.44 -2.67 -15.79
CA PRO A 460 -3.60 -2.69 -16.69
C PRO A 460 -4.94 -2.86 -15.96
N VAL A 461 -4.90 -3.08 -14.64
CA VAL A 461 -6.04 -3.36 -13.77
C VAL A 461 -6.03 -2.43 -12.57
N PRO A 462 -7.19 -2.19 -11.92
CA PRO A 462 -7.22 -1.45 -10.67
C PRO A 462 -6.49 -2.26 -9.59
N SER A 463 -5.39 -1.68 -9.11
CA SER A 463 -4.59 -2.20 -8.00
C SER A 463 -3.86 -1.05 -7.34
N MET A 464 -3.57 -1.16 -6.04
CA MET A 464 -2.94 -0.09 -5.27
C MET A 464 -2.03 -0.65 -4.18
N LEU A 465 -1.06 0.16 -3.75
CA LEU A 465 -0.16 -0.08 -2.62
C LEU A 465 0.50 -1.48 -2.67
N MET A 466 0.41 -2.28 -1.58
CA MET A 466 1.08 -3.58 -1.48
C MET A 466 0.65 -4.57 -2.58
N GLU A 467 -0.64 -4.58 -2.95
CA GLU A 467 -1.10 -5.47 -4.04
C GLU A 467 -0.54 -5.02 -5.40
N ALA A 468 -0.47 -3.71 -5.65
CA ALA A 468 0.15 -3.19 -6.87
C ALA A 468 1.65 -3.53 -6.91
N ALA A 469 2.35 -3.37 -5.78
CA ALA A 469 3.75 -3.74 -5.66
C ALA A 469 3.97 -5.23 -5.95
N TYR A 470 3.23 -6.12 -5.28
CA TYR A 470 3.33 -7.56 -5.51
C TYR A 470 3.00 -7.94 -6.96
N THR A 471 1.87 -7.45 -7.47
CA THR A 471 1.38 -7.76 -8.82
C THR A 471 2.37 -7.29 -9.90
N SER A 472 2.99 -6.11 -9.73
CA SER A 472 3.98 -5.62 -10.70
C SER A 472 5.22 -6.51 -10.77
N GLY A 473 5.72 -7.00 -9.63
CA GLY A 473 6.84 -7.95 -9.59
C GLY A 473 6.50 -9.30 -10.23
N ALA A 474 5.30 -9.82 -9.96
CA ALA A 474 4.80 -11.04 -10.57
C ALA A 474 4.56 -10.89 -12.08
N MET A 475 4.09 -9.72 -12.53
CA MET A 475 3.96 -9.42 -13.97
C MET A 475 5.33 -9.34 -14.66
N ALA A 476 6.34 -8.74 -14.02
CA ALA A 476 7.71 -8.74 -14.54
C ALA A 476 8.23 -10.16 -14.73
N SER A 477 7.96 -11.05 -13.76
CA SER A 477 8.29 -12.47 -13.88
C SER A 477 7.54 -13.15 -15.03
N ASN A 478 6.24 -12.89 -15.19
CA ASN A 478 5.43 -13.44 -16.30
C ASN A 478 5.94 -12.99 -17.67
N PHE A 479 6.38 -11.73 -17.81
CA PHE A 479 7.02 -11.29 -19.07
C PHE A 479 8.31 -12.02 -19.37
N ILE A 480 9.10 -12.37 -18.34
CA ILE A 480 10.29 -13.21 -18.51
C ILE A 480 9.90 -14.64 -18.86
N PHE A 481 8.89 -15.21 -18.19
CA PHE A 481 8.36 -16.55 -18.51
C PHE A 481 7.89 -16.65 -19.96
N ASN A 482 7.14 -15.66 -20.41
CA ASN A 482 6.67 -15.60 -21.80
C ASN A 482 7.84 -15.58 -22.81
N LYS A 483 8.90 -14.80 -22.53
CA LYS A 483 10.10 -14.74 -23.37
C LYS A 483 10.87 -16.07 -23.43
N GLU A 484 10.87 -16.82 -22.35
CA GLU A 484 11.53 -18.13 -22.25
C GLU A 484 10.58 -19.30 -22.58
N ASN A 485 9.38 -19.01 -23.13
CA ASN A 485 8.34 -19.99 -23.47
C ASN A 485 7.96 -20.87 -22.28
N LEU A 486 7.80 -20.28 -21.10
CA LEU A 486 7.35 -20.94 -19.88
C LEU A 486 5.89 -20.59 -19.57
N GLN A 487 5.24 -21.47 -18.80
CA GLN A 487 3.90 -21.22 -18.28
C GLN A 487 3.91 -20.00 -17.35
N GLU A 488 3.11 -18.99 -17.65
CA GLU A 488 2.90 -17.83 -16.77
C GLU A 488 2.18 -18.23 -15.46
N ASN A 489 2.36 -17.42 -14.41
CA ASN A 489 1.53 -17.50 -13.22
C ASN A 489 0.19 -16.83 -13.49
N LEU A 490 -0.91 -17.42 -13.02
CA LEU A 490 -2.21 -16.76 -13.05
C LEU A 490 -2.17 -15.56 -12.08
N LEU A 491 -2.48 -14.40 -12.62
CA LEU A 491 -2.64 -13.17 -11.84
C LEU A 491 -4.09 -12.72 -11.89
N GLU A 492 -4.56 -12.18 -10.79
CA GLU A 492 -5.96 -11.85 -10.59
C GLU A 492 -6.12 -10.42 -10.07
N SER A 493 -7.25 -9.81 -10.37
CA SER A 493 -7.62 -8.49 -9.86
C SER A 493 -9.13 -8.41 -9.66
N VAL A 494 -9.58 -7.27 -9.15
CA VAL A 494 -10.99 -6.92 -9.11
C VAL A 494 -11.50 -6.55 -10.50
N TYR A 495 -12.81 -6.62 -10.70
CA TYR A 495 -13.43 -6.21 -11.96
C TYR A 495 -13.07 -4.76 -12.32
N GLY A 496 -12.77 -4.54 -13.60
CA GLY A 496 -12.19 -3.30 -14.11
C GLY A 496 -13.12 -2.08 -14.16
N TYR A 497 -14.44 -2.25 -13.92
CA TYR A 497 -15.43 -1.19 -14.07
C TYR A 497 -16.25 -0.99 -12.80
N GLY A 498 -16.53 0.25 -12.45
CA GLY A 498 -17.36 0.61 -11.30
C GLY A 498 -18.83 0.27 -11.48
N LEU A 499 -19.56 0.19 -10.36
CA LEU A 499 -20.99 -0.21 -10.30
C LEU A 499 -21.90 0.55 -11.26
N LEU A 500 -21.60 1.82 -11.54
CA LEU A 500 -22.38 2.71 -12.41
C LEU A 500 -21.62 3.10 -13.68
N ALA A 501 -20.47 2.48 -13.96
CA ALA A 501 -19.77 2.67 -15.22
C ALA A 501 -20.49 1.91 -16.34
N LYS A 502 -20.40 2.45 -17.56
CA LYS A 502 -20.71 1.73 -18.80
C LYS A 502 -19.40 1.28 -19.42
N GLU A 503 -19.33 0.04 -19.82
CA GLU A 503 -18.22 -0.54 -20.58
C GLU A 503 -17.88 0.27 -21.83
#